data_bd4f4dd7d5e37be6fea80926def1f335
#
_entry.id   bd4f4dd7d5e37be6fea80926def1f335
#
_cell.length_a   1.000
_cell.length_b   1.000
_cell.length_c   1.000
_cell.angle_alpha   90.00
_cell.angle_beta   90.00
_cell.angle_gamma   90.00
#
_symmetry.space_group_name_H-M   'P 1'
#
loop_
_entity.id
_entity.type
_entity.pdbx_description
1 polymer ?
#
loop_
_entity_poly.entity_id
_entity_poly.type
_entity_poly.pdbx_seq_one_letter_code
_entity_poly.pdbx_strand_id
1 'polypeptide(L)'
;MPSEVNPNSPTDSSVLRQFASRLRAAREGAGLSVTELAERVAVSRRYLTEAEAGRANPSLLKLIALASALGVEVASLVASSPRATERVALVGLRGAGKTTLGKRLALELEVPFIELDERVEELAGLSLGEVFDLHGVRRFRELEAEALERVLREEGERVVLATSGSVIDSPSTWARIRETCRTIWLRAEPEEHMRRVLDQGDKRPMRDRPRAMEELRELLRERGDRYAECDRAVLTDDKAVGELAAELAGWISGDA
;
A
#
# COMPACT_ATOMS: atom_id res chain seq x y z
N MET A 1 -34.84 -18.19 -1.38
CA MET A 1 -34.19 -16.98 -1.88
C MET A 1 -32.80 -16.96 -1.32
N PRO A 2 -31.73 -17.20 -2.11
CA PRO A 2 -30.37 -16.96 -1.61
C PRO A 2 -30.21 -15.44 -1.50
N SER A 3 -29.79 -14.97 -0.33
CA SER A 3 -29.47 -13.59 -0.04
C SER A 3 -28.35 -13.14 -0.99
N GLU A 4 -28.59 -12.12 -1.78
CA GLU A 4 -27.58 -11.43 -2.58
C GLU A 4 -26.46 -10.98 -1.64
N VAL A 5 -25.29 -11.56 -1.83
CA VAL A 5 -24.07 -11.13 -1.14
C VAL A 5 -23.75 -9.74 -1.71
N ASN A 6 -23.84 -8.71 -0.87
CA ASN A 6 -23.45 -7.36 -1.23
C ASN A 6 -21.97 -7.39 -1.72
N PRO A 7 -21.68 -7.08 -2.98
CA PRO A 7 -20.31 -7.11 -3.52
C PRO A 7 -19.34 -6.14 -2.84
N ASN A 8 -19.86 -5.21 -2.04
CA ASN A 8 -19.09 -4.27 -1.23
C ASN A 8 -18.80 -4.76 0.20
N SER A 9 -19.21 -5.98 0.57
CA SER A 9 -18.80 -6.54 1.85
C SER A 9 -17.30 -6.86 1.80
N PRO A 10 -16.51 -6.35 2.76
CA PRO A 10 -15.12 -6.76 2.86
C PRO A 10 -15.05 -8.28 2.97
N THR A 11 -14.25 -8.92 2.13
CA THR A 11 -14.06 -10.36 2.23
C THR A 11 -13.51 -10.69 3.61
N ASP A 12 -13.96 -11.80 4.21
CA ASP A 12 -13.51 -12.22 5.56
C ASP A 12 -11.98 -12.16 5.70
N SER A 13 -11.26 -12.48 4.63
CA SER A 13 -9.80 -12.43 4.59
C SER A 13 -9.22 -11.01 4.65
N SER A 14 -9.91 -9.98 4.16
CA SER A 14 -9.43 -8.60 4.21
C SER A 14 -9.62 -8.00 5.60
N VAL A 15 -10.75 -8.29 6.24
CA VAL A 15 -11.05 -7.89 7.63
C VAL A 15 -10.05 -8.50 8.60
N LEU A 16 -9.79 -9.80 8.46
CA LEU A 16 -8.83 -10.51 9.31
C LEU A 16 -7.40 -10.00 9.14
N ARG A 17 -6.96 -9.63 7.94
CA ARG A 17 -5.65 -9.03 7.72
C ARG A 17 -5.52 -7.66 8.37
N GLN A 18 -6.55 -6.80 8.28
CA GLN A 18 -6.54 -5.49 8.93
C GLN A 18 -6.51 -5.62 10.45
N PHE A 19 -7.33 -6.50 11.01
CA PHE A 19 -7.28 -6.84 12.43
C PHE A 19 -5.88 -7.32 12.85
N ALA A 20 -5.28 -8.25 12.11
CA ALA A 20 -3.97 -8.81 12.39
C ALA A 20 -2.87 -7.74 12.47
N SER A 21 -2.86 -6.82 11.49
CA SER A 21 -1.90 -5.71 11.45
C SER A 21 -2.03 -4.80 12.69
N ARG A 22 -3.27 -4.45 13.06
CA ARG A 22 -3.53 -3.58 14.22
C ARG A 22 -3.22 -4.26 15.55
N LEU A 23 -3.57 -5.54 15.66
CA LEU A 23 -3.23 -6.34 16.84
C LEU A 23 -1.73 -6.38 17.07
N ARG A 24 -0.97 -6.65 16.01
CA ARG A 24 0.48 -6.68 16.07
C ARG A 24 1.08 -5.32 16.42
N ALA A 25 0.62 -4.24 15.76
CA ALA A 25 1.07 -2.89 16.04
C ALA A 25 0.78 -2.46 17.50
N ALA A 26 -0.42 -2.77 18.01
CA ALA A 26 -0.79 -2.48 19.40
C ALA A 26 0.08 -3.27 20.38
N ARG A 27 0.37 -4.55 20.12
CA ARG A 27 1.25 -5.37 20.95
C ARG A 27 2.69 -4.82 20.96
N GLU A 28 3.24 -4.49 19.80
CA GLU A 28 4.59 -3.91 19.70
C GLU A 28 4.66 -2.55 20.35
N GLY A 29 3.63 -1.71 20.18
CA GLY A 29 3.50 -0.42 20.87
C GLY A 29 3.39 -0.53 22.40
N ALA A 30 2.80 -1.61 22.91
CA ALA A 30 2.76 -1.93 24.33
C ALA A 30 4.06 -2.60 24.85
N GLY A 31 5.05 -2.83 23.99
CA GLY A 31 6.32 -3.47 24.34
C GLY A 31 6.21 -4.95 24.73
N LEU A 32 5.13 -5.64 24.30
CA LEU A 32 4.87 -7.03 24.67
C LEU A 32 5.37 -8.01 23.61
N SER A 33 5.97 -9.10 24.06
CA SER A 33 6.21 -10.27 23.22
C SER A 33 4.90 -11.02 22.92
N VAL A 34 4.91 -11.84 21.87
CA VAL A 34 3.76 -12.74 21.55
C VAL A 34 3.42 -13.66 22.72
N THR A 35 4.43 -14.13 23.45
CA THR A 35 4.24 -15.02 24.61
C THR A 35 3.54 -14.31 25.75
N GLU A 36 4.03 -13.11 26.11
CA GLU A 36 3.45 -12.31 27.22
C GLU A 36 1.99 -11.91 26.95
N LEU A 37 1.67 -11.50 25.72
CA LEU A 37 0.29 -11.17 25.38
C LEU A 37 -0.59 -12.43 25.40
N ALA A 38 -0.11 -13.56 24.90
CA ALA A 38 -0.85 -14.81 24.89
C ALA A 38 -1.20 -15.27 26.32
N GLU A 39 -0.25 -15.15 27.25
CA GLU A 39 -0.45 -15.44 28.68
C GLU A 39 -1.48 -14.49 29.32
N ARG A 40 -1.39 -13.19 29.06
CA ARG A 40 -2.33 -12.18 29.60
C ARG A 40 -3.79 -12.42 29.18
N VAL A 41 -4.00 -12.90 27.96
CA VAL A 41 -5.35 -13.14 27.42
C VAL A 41 -5.77 -14.62 27.48
N ALA A 42 -4.99 -15.47 28.15
CA ALA A 42 -5.24 -16.90 28.34
C ALA A 42 -5.50 -17.65 27.00
N VAL A 43 -4.66 -17.38 26.00
CA VAL A 43 -4.67 -18.10 24.71
C VAL A 43 -3.32 -18.76 24.46
N SER A 44 -3.26 -19.73 23.55
CA SER A 44 -1.99 -20.32 23.16
C SER A 44 -1.15 -19.33 22.32
N ARG A 45 0.17 -19.39 22.45
CA ARG A 45 1.10 -18.64 21.60
C ARG A 45 0.82 -18.88 20.11
N ARG A 46 0.53 -20.13 19.73
CA ARG A 46 0.16 -20.48 18.35
C ARG A 46 -1.08 -19.72 17.90
N TYR A 47 -2.13 -19.68 18.73
CA TYR A 47 -3.34 -18.93 18.40
C TYR A 47 -3.05 -17.45 18.15
N LEU A 48 -2.25 -16.80 19.00
CA LEU A 48 -1.91 -15.39 18.85
C LEU A 48 -1.08 -15.16 17.59
N THR A 49 -0.13 -16.05 17.27
CA THR A 49 0.64 -16.00 16.01
C THR A 49 -0.27 -16.10 14.78
N GLU A 50 -1.26 -17.02 14.80
CA GLU A 50 -2.25 -17.16 13.73
C GLU A 50 -3.15 -15.92 13.61
N ALA A 51 -3.52 -15.31 14.75
CA ALA A 51 -4.30 -14.08 14.79
C ALA A 51 -3.53 -12.91 14.19
N GLU A 52 -2.25 -12.74 14.53
CA GLU A 52 -1.36 -11.71 13.97
C GLU A 52 -0.95 -11.98 12.52
N ALA A 53 -1.20 -13.17 12.01
CA ALA A 53 -1.03 -13.52 10.61
C ALA A 53 -2.34 -13.43 9.78
N GLY A 54 -3.44 -13.03 10.41
CA GLY A 54 -4.76 -12.92 9.75
C GLY A 54 -5.40 -14.25 9.39
N ARG A 55 -4.97 -15.35 10.01
CA ARG A 55 -5.48 -16.71 9.78
C ARG A 55 -6.41 -17.22 10.89
N ALA A 56 -6.56 -16.48 11.97
CA ALA A 56 -7.53 -16.79 13.02
C ALA A 56 -8.62 -15.73 13.11
N ASN A 57 -9.87 -16.17 13.33
CA ASN A 57 -11.01 -15.30 13.56
C ASN A 57 -11.30 -15.27 15.08
N PRO A 58 -10.95 -14.19 15.80
CA PRO A 58 -11.22 -14.08 17.22
C PRO A 58 -12.70 -13.94 17.50
N SER A 59 -13.20 -14.67 18.49
CA SER A 59 -14.54 -14.40 19.02
C SER A 59 -14.59 -13.03 19.71
N LEU A 60 -15.79 -12.46 19.87
CA LEU A 60 -15.99 -11.17 20.53
C LEU A 60 -15.32 -11.13 21.92
N LEU A 61 -15.42 -12.19 22.71
CA LEU A 61 -14.79 -12.24 24.03
C LEU A 61 -13.27 -12.20 23.97
N LYS A 62 -12.66 -12.81 22.95
CA LYS A 62 -11.21 -12.73 22.74
C LYS A 62 -10.78 -11.36 22.26
N LEU A 63 -11.58 -10.70 21.44
CA LEU A 63 -11.33 -9.31 21.03
C LEU A 63 -11.33 -8.36 22.22
N ILE A 64 -12.31 -8.49 23.13
CA ILE A 64 -12.39 -7.71 24.36
C ILE A 64 -11.17 -7.97 25.25
N ALA A 65 -10.78 -9.24 25.44
CA ALA A 65 -9.62 -9.61 26.24
C ALA A 65 -8.31 -9.05 25.65
N LEU A 66 -8.11 -9.13 24.33
CA LEU A 66 -6.96 -8.60 23.63
C LEU A 66 -6.89 -7.07 23.79
N ALA A 67 -7.98 -6.36 23.54
CA ALA A 67 -8.05 -4.91 23.66
C ALA A 67 -7.74 -4.44 25.10
N SER A 68 -8.34 -5.10 26.09
CA SER A 68 -8.09 -4.84 27.51
C SER A 68 -6.63 -5.05 27.91
N ALA A 69 -6.02 -6.16 27.46
CA ALA A 69 -4.63 -6.50 27.78
C ALA A 69 -3.62 -5.51 27.13
N LEU A 70 -4.00 -4.90 26.01
CA LEU A 70 -3.21 -3.91 25.27
C LEU A 70 -3.51 -2.46 25.67
N GLY A 71 -4.54 -2.20 26.49
CA GLY A 71 -4.93 -0.85 26.88
C GLY A 71 -5.54 -0.02 25.73
N VAL A 72 -6.16 -0.68 24.75
CA VAL A 72 -6.80 -0.03 23.60
C VAL A 72 -8.30 -0.33 23.57
N GLU A 73 -9.06 0.45 22.83
CA GLU A 73 -10.48 0.15 22.60
C GLU A 73 -10.65 -1.00 21.60
N VAL A 74 -11.68 -1.84 21.76
CA VAL A 74 -12.01 -2.92 20.81
C VAL A 74 -12.23 -2.35 19.42
N ALA A 75 -12.87 -1.17 19.32
CA ALA A 75 -13.08 -0.48 18.07
C ALA A 75 -11.76 -0.24 17.31
N SER A 76 -10.68 0.09 17.98
CA SER A 76 -9.37 0.32 17.34
C SER A 76 -8.77 -0.94 16.71
N LEU A 77 -9.10 -2.12 17.25
CA LEU A 77 -8.65 -3.40 16.70
C LEU A 77 -9.52 -3.87 15.52
N VAL A 78 -10.84 -3.63 15.61
CA VAL A 78 -11.82 -4.17 14.65
C VAL A 78 -12.42 -3.13 13.73
N ALA A 79 -12.13 -1.86 13.95
CA ALA A 79 -12.63 -0.85 13.06
C ALA A 79 -12.26 -1.28 11.62
N SER A 80 -13.24 -1.83 10.90
CA SER A 80 -13.24 -1.48 9.50
C SER A 80 -13.36 0.03 9.53
N SER A 81 -12.26 0.74 9.46
CA SER A 81 -12.37 2.08 8.95
C SER A 81 -13.09 1.90 7.62
N PRO A 82 -14.28 2.45 7.44
CA PRO A 82 -14.53 2.97 6.14
C PRO A 82 -13.30 3.86 6.00
N ARG A 83 -12.38 3.54 5.10
CA ARG A 83 -11.49 4.55 4.61
C ARG A 83 -12.41 5.57 3.97
N ALA A 84 -12.94 6.45 4.82
CA ALA A 84 -13.67 7.65 4.39
C ALA A 84 -12.72 8.59 3.64
N THR A 85 -11.48 8.13 3.45
CA THR A 85 -10.49 8.87 2.67
C THR A 85 -10.63 8.44 1.22
N GLU A 86 -10.98 9.37 0.37
CA GLU A 86 -10.85 9.27 -1.08
C GLU A 86 -9.37 9.44 -1.51
N ARG A 87 -8.44 9.19 -0.57
CA ARG A 87 -7.01 9.10 -0.86
C ARG A 87 -6.72 7.78 -1.53
N VAL A 88 -6.16 7.83 -2.72
CA VAL A 88 -5.79 6.67 -3.52
C VAL A 88 -4.29 6.66 -3.71
N ALA A 89 -3.61 5.60 -3.33
CA ALA A 89 -2.19 5.42 -3.59
C ALA A 89 -1.98 4.37 -4.70
N LEU A 90 -1.41 4.80 -5.81
CA LEU A 90 -1.00 3.93 -6.90
C LEU A 90 0.40 3.40 -6.62
N VAL A 91 0.52 2.10 -6.56
CA VAL A 91 1.74 1.36 -6.21
C VAL A 91 2.15 0.46 -7.35
N GLY A 92 3.42 0.24 -7.54
CA GLY A 92 3.96 -0.62 -8.59
C GLY A 92 5.33 -0.15 -9.05
N LEU A 93 6.04 -1.01 -9.75
CA LEU A 93 7.37 -0.69 -10.26
C LEU A 93 7.35 0.49 -11.24
N ARG A 94 8.54 1.02 -11.52
CA ARG A 94 8.73 2.00 -12.60
C ARG A 94 8.23 1.39 -13.92
N GLY A 95 7.55 2.18 -14.74
CA GLY A 95 6.93 1.69 -15.98
C GLY A 95 5.57 1.00 -15.80
N ALA A 96 5.05 0.85 -14.57
CA ALA A 96 3.72 0.29 -14.32
C ALA A 96 2.55 1.19 -14.77
N GLY A 97 2.82 2.44 -15.15
CA GLY A 97 1.79 3.37 -15.61
C GLY A 97 1.16 4.24 -14.51
N LYS A 98 1.77 4.34 -13.33
CA LYS A 98 1.26 5.13 -12.19
C LYS A 98 0.91 6.57 -12.56
N THR A 99 1.84 7.29 -13.20
CA THR A 99 1.63 8.68 -13.63
C THR A 99 0.49 8.82 -14.63
N THR A 100 0.47 7.97 -15.65
CA THR A 100 -0.51 8.05 -16.74
C THR A 100 -1.92 7.73 -16.25
N LEU A 101 -2.07 6.61 -15.52
CA LEU A 101 -3.34 6.21 -14.95
C LEU A 101 -3.76 7.15 -13.82
N GLY A 102 -2.81 7.58 -12.99
CA GLY A 102 -3.07 8.48 -11.86
C GLY A 102 -3.64 9.82 -12.29
N LYS A 103 -3.06 10.45 -13.29
CA LYS A 103 -3.58 11.70 -13.88
C LYS A 103 -5.00 11.52 -14.43
N ARG A 104 -5.25 10.40 -15.12
CA ARG A 104 -6.59 10.12 -15.66
C ARG A 104 -7.60 9.82 -14.55
N LEU A 105 -7.23 9.02 -13.56
CA LEU A 105 -8.08 8.70 -12.42
C LEU A 105 -8.42 9.95 -11.58
N ALA A 106 -7.44 10.82 -11.37
CA ALA A 106 -7.65 12.09 -10.66
C ALA A 106 -8.66 12.99 -11.35
N LEU A 107 -8.64 13.02 -12.70
CA LEU A 107 -9.65 13.73 -13.50
C LEU A 107 -11.05 13.12 -13.35
N GLU A 108 -11.19 11.79 -13.36
CA GLU A 108 -12.48 11.11 -13.18
C GLU A 108 -13.06 11.32 -11.77
N LEU A 109 -12.18 11.43 -10.75
CA LEU A 109 -12.58 11.66 -9.36
C LEU A 109 -12.68 13.14 -8.98
N GLU A 110 -12.28 14.05 -9.87
CA GLU A 110 -12.20 15.50 -9.62
C GLU A 110 -11.36 15.83 -8.38
N VAL A 111 -10.18 15.22 -8.27
CA VAL A 111 -9.24 15.40 -7.15
C VAL A 111 -7.83 15.73 -7.65
N PRO A 112 -6.94 16.31 -6.81
CA PRO A 112 -5.55 16.51 -7.15
C PRO A 112 -4.83 15.19 -7.46
N PHE A 113 -3.86 15.26 -8.39
CA PHE A 113 -2.88 14.20 -8.65
C PHE A 113 -1.51 14.64 -8.17
N ILE A 114 -0.82 13.79 -7.42
CA ILE A 114 0.49 14.05 -6.84
C ILE A 114 1.45 12.91 -7.12
N GLU A 115 2.66 13.26 -7.57
CA GLU A 115 3.81 12.36 -7.61
C GLU A 115 4.60 12.50 -6.31
N LEU A 116 4.72 11.41 -5.54
CA LEU A 116 5.50 11.45 -4.30
C LEU A 116 6.98 11.72 -4.58
N ASP A 117 7.49 11.24 -5.70
CA ASP A 117 8.86 11.46 -6.13
C ASP A 117 9.15 12.95 -6.37
N GLU A 118 8.22 13.71 -6.97
CA GLU A 118 8.34 15.17 -7.14
C GLU A 118 8.35 15.89 -5.78
N ARG A 119 7.54 15.46 -4.82
CA ARG A 119 7.54 16.02 -3.46
C ARG A 119 8.85 15.75 -2.72
N VAL A 120 9.48 14.61 -2.96
CA VAL A 120 10.82 14.31 -2.43
C VAL A 120 11.87 15.27 -3.02
N GLU A 121 11.83 15.51 -4.34
CA GLU A 121 12.74 16.46 -5.00
C GLU A 121 12.55 17.88 -4.49
N GLU A 122 11.30 18.33 -4.31
CA GLU A 122 10.98 19.64 -3.73
C GLU A 122 11.54 19.80 -2.30
N LEU A 123 11.39 18.77 -1.47
CA LEU A 123 11.93 18.78 -0.10
C LEU A 123 13.45 18.76 -0.05
N ALA A 124 14.06 18.01 -0.97
CA ALA A 124 15.52 17.88 -1.04
C ALA A 124 16.19 19.11 -1.67
N GLY A 125 15.49 19.85 -2.55
CA GLY A 125 16.08 20.85 -3.44
C GLY A 125 17.05 20.22 -4.45
N LEU A 126 16.94 18.93 -4.73
CA LEU A 126 17.82 18.12 -5.56
C LEU A 126 16.96 17.13 -6.36
N SER A 127 17.44 16.71 -7.52
CA SER A 127 16.84 15.60 -8.24
C SER A 127 16.98 14.27 -7.47
N LEU A 128 16.09 13.30 -7.70
CA LEU A 128 16.21 11.96 -7.07
C LEU A 128 17.58 11.34 -7.34
N GLY A 129 18.12 11.49 -8.55
CA GLY A 129 19.46 11.01 -8.89
C GLY A 129 20.52 11.58 -7.95
N GLU A 130 20.52 12.89 -7.75
CA GLU A 130 21.46 13.57 -6.84
C GLU A 130 21.24 13.16 -5.39
N VAL A 131 19.98 12.97 -4.95
CA VAL A 131 19.69 12.47 -3.60
C VAL A 131 20.31 11.08 -3.40
N PHE A 132 20.18 10.17 -4.36
CA PHE A 132 20.80 8.83 -4.27
C PHE A 132 22.32 8.88 -4.32
N ASP A 133 22.88 9.70 -5.20
CA ASP A 133 24.32 9.77 -5.40
C ASP A 133 25.05 10.44 -4.22
N LEU A 134 24.48 11.51 -3.67
CA LEU A 134 25.10 12.29 -2.60
C LEU A 134 24.77 11.78 -1.19
N HIS A 135 23.55 11.27 -0.99
CA HIS A 135 23.03 10.97 0.34
C HIS A 135 22.60 9.52 0.54
N GLY A 136 22.50 8.73 -0.53
CA GLY A 136 22.18 7.32 -0.51
C GLY A 136 20.71 7.01 -0.20
N VAL A 137 20.41 5.70 -0.20
CA VAL A 137 19.04 5.17 -0.04
C VAL A 137 18.41 5.57 1.30
N ARG A 138 19.19 5.63 2.39
CA ARG A 138 18.66 5.98 3.71
C ARG A 138 18.03 7.37 3.72
N ARG A 139 18.74 8.37 3.21
CA ARG A 139 18.23 9.74 3.15
C ARG A 139 17.01 9.86 2.24
N PHE A 140 17.00 9.15 1.12
CA PHE A 140 15.81 9.07 0.27
C PHE A 140 14.59 8.55 1.06
N ARG A 141 14.74 7.50 1.87
CA ARG A 141 13.63 6.96 2.68
C ARG A 141 13.12 7.93 3.73
N GLU A 142 14.01 8.70 4.36
CA GLU A 142 13.64 9.76 5.30
C GLU A 142 12.81 10.84 4.60
N LEU A 143 13.27 11.31 3.43
CA LEU A 143 12.58 12.30 2.62
C LEU A 143 11.24 11.78 2.06
N GLU A 144 11.19 10.52 1.65
CA GLU A 144 9.96 9.88 1.18
C GLU A 144 8.89 9.83 2.28
N ALA A 145 9.28 9.49 3.50
CA ALA A 145 8.37 9.51 4.65
C ALA A 145 7.90 10.92 4.99
N GLU A 146 8.81 11.91 4.98
CA GLU A 146 8.50 13.32 5.23
C GLU A 146 7.57 13.88 4.14
N ALA A 147 7.84 13.59 2.87
CA ALA A 147 7.00 13.98 1.73
C ALA A 147 5.58 13.42 1.86
N LEU A 148 5.46 12.14 2.23
CA LEU A 148 4.17 11.51 2.45
C LEU A 148 3.37 12.22 3.56
N GLU A 149 3.98 12.46 4.73
CA GLU A 149 3.29 13.13 5.83
C GLU A 149 2.89 14.56 5.48
N ARG A 150 3.69 15.23 4.64
CA ARG A 150 3.36 16.57 4.13
C ARG A 150 2.13 16.50 3.21
N VAL A 151 2.10 15.60 2.24
CA VAL A 151 0.96 15.37 1.35
C VAL A 151 -0.30 15.05 2.15
N LEU A 152 -0.22 14.15 3.14
CA LEU A 152 -1.36 13.76 3.97
C LEU A 152 -1.95 14.93 4.78
N ARG A 153 -1.14 15.93 5.13
CA ARG A 153 -1.59 17.14 5.85
C ARG A 153 -2.15 18.22 4.92
N GLU A 154 -1.50 18.43 3.77
CA GLU A 154 -1.77 19.59 2.91
C GLU A 154 -2.93 19.33 1.93
N GLU A 155 -3.01 18.12 1.38
CA GLU A 155 -3.99 17.79 0.33
C GLU A 155 -5.33 17.25 0.85
N GLY A 156 -5.49 17.17 2.16
CA GLY A 156 -6.75 16.73 2.77
C GLY A 156 -7.05 15.24 2.55
N GLU A 157 -8.33 14.90 2.41
CA GLU A 157 -8.80 13.51 2.33
C GLU A 157 -9.04 13.00 0.90
N ARG A 158 -8.86 13.87 -0.10
CA ARG A 158 -9.18 13.58 -1.51
C ARG A 158 -7.95 13.83 -2.39
N VAL A 159 -7.24 12.78 -2.78
CA VAL A 159 -6.05 12.87 -3.63
C VAL A 159 -5.73 11.52 -4.29
N VAL A 160 -5.23 11.55 -5.52
CA VAL A 160 -4.57 10.41 -6.16
C VAL A 160 -3.06 10.61 -6.06
N LEU A 161 -2.39 9.72 -5.37
CA LEU A 161 -0.96 9.73 -5.11
C LEU A 161 -0.26 8.63 -5.92
N ALA A 162 0.70 8.99 -6.76
CA ALA A 162 1.63 8.03 -7.34
C ALA A 162 2.84 7.88 -6.42
N THR A 163 3.10 6.67 -5.94
CA THR A 163 4.21 6.38 -5.03
C THR A 163 5.50 6.07 -5.79
N SER A 164 6.64 6.11 -5.11
CA SER A 164 7.89 5.59 -5.67
C SER A 164 7.78 4.10 -6.00
N GLY A 165 8.56 3.64 -6.96
CA GLY A 165 8.57 2.22 -7.33
C GLY A 165 9.13 1.29 -6.24
N SER A 166 9.68 1.84 -5.18
CA SER A 166 10.32 1.11 -4.08
C SER A 166 9.71 1.42 -2.71
N VAL A 167 8.57 2.09 -2.65
CA VAL A 167 7.92 2.50 -1.38
C VAL A 167 7.65 1.32 -0.44
N ILE A 168 7.34 0.15 -1.00
CA ILE A 168 7.11 -1.08 -0.23
C ILE A 168 8.35 -1.58 0.52
N ASP A 169 9.56 -1.14 0.14
CA ASP A 169 10.81 -1.49 0.83
C ASP A 169 11.06 -0.60 2.06
N SER A 170 10.19 0.39 2.30
CA SER A 170 10.18 1.24 3.49
C SER A 170 9.01 0.82 4.41
N PRO A 171 9.22 -0.05 5.42
CA PRO A 171 8.12 -0.64 6.19
C PRO A 171 7.22 0.40 6.87
N SER A 172 7.79 1.48 7.40
CA SER A 172 7.04 2.55 8.07
C SER A 172 6.20 3.36 7.08
N THR A 173 6.80 3.79 5.96
CA THR A 173 6.11 4.53 4.90
C THR A 173 5.01 3.68 4.28
N TRP A 174 5.31 2.40 4.01
CA TRP A 174 4.34 1.46 3.47
C TRP A 174 3.15 1.23 4.42
N ALA A 175 3.42 1.01 5.70
CA ALA A 175 2.36 0.88 6.71
C ALA A 175 1.48 2.13 6.76
N ARG A 176 2.09 3.32 6.71
CA ARG A 176 1.38 4.61 6.74
C ARG A 176 0.49 4.81 5.51
N ILE A 177 0.97 4.46 4.32
CA ILE A 177 0.16 4.49 3.09
C ILE A 177 -1.05 3.55 3.22
N ARG A 178 -0.83 2.32 3.67
CA ARG A 178 -1.91 1.33 3.85
C ARG A 178 -2.93 1.72 4.92
N GLU A 179 -2.51 2.48 5.90
CA GLU A 179 -3.40 3.00 6.95
C GLU A 179 -4.28 4.15 6.43
N THR A 180 -3.72 5.02 5.57
CA THR A 180 -4.32 6.30 5.21
C THR A 180 -4.87 6.38 3.80
N CYS A 181 -4.53 5.45 2.91
CA CYS A 181 -4.93 5.46 1.50
C CYS A 181 -5.58 4.13 1.08
N ARG A 182 -6.48 4.16 0.12
CA ARG A 182 -6.84 2.98 -0.68
C ARG A 182 -5.68 2.68 -1.61
N THR A 183 -5.14 1.48 -1.56
CA THR A 183 -3.96 1.10 -2.31
C THR A 183 -4.31 0.29 -3.56
N ILE A 184 -3.79 0.70 -4.71
CA ILE A 184 -3.99 0.02 -5.99
C ILE A 184 -2.63 -0.39 -6.53
N TRP A 185 -2.41 -1.68 -6.64
CA TRP A 185 -1.22 -2.23 -7.30
C TRP A 185 -1.40 -2.27 -8.81
N LEU A 186 -0.60 -1.50 -9.52
CA LEU A 186 -0.52 -1.53 -10.98
C LEU A 186 0.49 -2.58 -11.41
N ARG A 187 -0.01 -3.58 -12.12
CA ARG A 187 0.77 -4.68 -12.69
C ARG A 187 0.93 -4.44 -14.19
N ALA A 188 2.06 -4.84 -14.71
CA ALA A 188 2.31 -5.00 -16.13
C ALA A 188 3.20 -6.22 -16.34
N GLU A 189 3.19 -6.81 -17.51
CA GLU A 189 4.13 -7.86 -17.85
C GLU A 189 5.57 -7.32 -17.86
N PRO A 190 6.59 -8.12 -17.51
CA PRO A 190 7.97 -7.66 -17.41
C PRO A 190 8.48 -6.98 -18.69
N GLU A 191 8.07 -7.50 -19.85
CA GLU A 191 8.41 -6.98 -21.16
C GLU A 191 7.81 -5.57 -21.38
N GLU A 192 6.59 -5.37 -20.94
CA GLU A 192 5.89 -4.10 -21.04
C GLU A 192 6.47 -3.06 -20.07
N HIS A 193 6.82 -3.45 -18.84
CA HIS A 193 7.58 -2.60 -17.93
C HIS A 193 8.87 -2.08 -18.58
N MET A 194 9.66 -2.99 -19.15
CA MET A 194 10.92 -2.65 -19.78
C MET A 194 10.71 -1.71 -20.98
N ARG A 195 9.75 -2.02 -21.85
CA ARG A 195 9.41 -1.20 -23.00
C ARG A 195 9.06 0.23 -22.58
N ARG A 196 8.14 0.39 -21.61
CA ARG A 196 7.70 1.72 -21.12
C ARG A 196 8.82 2.53 -20.49
N VAL A 197 9.73 1.88 -19.75
CA VAL A 197 10.90 2.56 -19.16
C VAL A 197 11.85 3.07 -20.25
N LEU A 198 12.09 2.27 -21.30
CA LEU A 198 12.92 2.65 -22.43
C LEU A 198 12.31 3.81 -23.24
N ASP A 199 10.99 3.76 -23.50
CA ASP A 199 10.23 4.79 -24.20
C ASP A 199 10.26 6.13 -23.45
N GLN A 200 10.37 6.12 -22.12
CA GLN A 200 10.57 7.31 -21.27
C GLN A 200 12.00 7.87 -21.31
N GLY A 201 12.88 7.29 -22.13
CA GLY A 201 14.25 7.73 -22.29
C GLY A 201 15.20 7.32 -21.16
N ASP A 202 14.74 6.51 -20.21
CA ASP A 202 15.60 5.99 -19.16
C ASP A 202 16.40 4.78 -19.65
N LYS A 203 17.64 5.06 -20.02
CA LYS A 203 18.60 4.04 -20.49
C LYS A 203 19.34 3.34 -19.33
N ARG A 204 19.12 3.74 -18.08
CA ARG A 204 19.81 3.14 -16.92
C ARG A 204 19.59 1.63 -16.78
N PRO A 205 18.40 1.08 -17.04
CA PRO A 205 18.22 -0.38 -16.96
C PRO A 205 19.03 -1.17 -17.99
N MET A 206 19.37 -0.56 -19.12
CA MET A 206 20.10 -1.23 -20.23
C MET A 206 21.60 -0.91 -20.26
N ARG A 207 22.06 0.13 -19.56
CA ARG A 207 23.48 0.48 -19.50
C ARG A 207 24.23 -0.58 -18.68
N ASP A 208 25.08 -1.35 -19.36
CA ASP A 208 25.97 -2.37 -18.76
C ASP A 208 25.27 -3.51 -17.98
N ARG A 209 23.98 -3.78 -18.27
CA ARG A 209 23.21 -4.84 -17.59
C ARG A 209 22.64 -5.87 -18.57
N PRO A 210 23.44 -6.87 -19.01
CA PRO A 210 22.96 -7.90 -19.93
C PRO A 210 21.83 -8.78 -19.36
N ARG A 211 21.59 -8.69 -18.03
CA ARG A 211 20.55 -9.45 -17.31
C ARG A 211 19.40 -8.58 -16.81
N ALA A 212 19.22 -7.38 -17.34
CA ALA A 212 18.20 -6.44 -16.86
C ALA A 212 16.78 -7.05 -16.79
N MET A 213 16.42 -7.90 -17.76
CA MET A 213 15.13 -8.60 -17.75
C MET A 213 15.04 -9.67 -16.66
N GLU A 214 16.11 -10.38 -16.38
CA GLU A 214 16.16 -11.38 -15.30
C GLU A 214 16.04 -10.68 -13.95
N GLU A 215 16.79 -9.60 -13.75
CA GLU A 215 16.73 -8.76 -12.55
C GLU A 215 15.33 -8.18 -12.33
N LEU A 216 14.68 -7.71 -13.41
CA LEU A 216 13.31 -7.18 -13.33
C LEU A 216 12.30 -8.27 -12.90
N ARG A 217 12.39 -9.47 -13.49
CA ARG A 217 11.52 -10.59 -13.11
C ARG A 217 11.76 -11.06 -11.67
N GLU A 218 13.02 -11.06 -11.22
CA GLU A 218 13.37 -11.36 -9.84
C GLU A 218 12.76 -10.32 -8.88
N LEU A 219 12.95 -9.04 -9.17
CA LEU A 219 12.40 -7.95 -8.39
C LEU A 219 10.86 -7.99 -8.30
N LEU A 220 10.17 -8.31 -9.39
CA LEU A 220 8.72 -8.49 -9.42
C LEU A 220 8.30 -9.67 -8.54
N ARG A 221 9.07 -10.76 -8.51
CA ARG A 221 8.80 -11.93 -7.69
C ARG A 221 9.03 -11.64 -6.21
N GLU A 222 10.15 -11.02 -5.86
CA GLU A 222 10.50 -10.67 -4.47
C GLU A 222 9.48 -9.70 -3.85
N ARG A 223 8.97 -8.74 -4.66
CA ARG A 223 8.03 -7.73 -4.20
C ARG A 223 6.56 -8.16 -4.31
N GLY A 224 6.28 -9.26 -5.01
CA GLY A 224 4.92 -9.72 -5.30
C GLY A 224 4.04 -9.88 -4.07
N ASP A 225 4.57 -10.51 -3.02
CA ASP A 225 3.84 -10.75 -1.77
C ASP A 225 3.48 -9.44 -1.06
N ARG A 226 4.38 -8.44 -1.07
CA ARG A 226 4.11 -7.13 -0.49
C ARG A 226 3.11 -6.32 -1.32
N TYR A 227 3.23 -6.37 -2.63
CA TYR A 227 2.24 -5.73 -3.51
C TYR A 227 0.86 -6.37 -3.39
N ALA A 228 0.78 -7.68 -3.11
CA ALA A 228 -0.48 -8.39 -2.87
C ALA A 228 -1.21 -7.91 -1.60
N GLU A 229 -0.56 -7.13 -0.73
CA GLU A 229 -1.18 -6.48 0.42
C GLU A 229 -2.04 -5.27 0.04
N CYS A 230 -1.99 -4.79 -1.21
CA CYS A 230 -2.84 -3.72 -1.71
C CYS A 230 -4.31 -4.11 -1.72
N ASP A 231 -5.20 -3.12 -1.61
CA ASP A 231 -6.65 -3.33 -1.58
C ASP A 231 -7.17 -3.86 -2.93
N ARG A 232 -6.53 -3.45 -4.02
CA ARG A 232 -6.85 -3.90 -5.39
C ARG A 232 -5.57 -4.05 -6.22
N ALA A 233 -5.57 -5.02 -7.12
CA ALA A 233 -4.55 -5.18 -8.16
C ALA A 233 -5.19 -5.07 -9.54
N VAL A 234 -4.56 -4.35 -10.46
CA VAL A 234 -5.03 -4.20 -11.84
C VAL A 234 -3.89 -4.42 -12.82
N LEU A 235 -4.18 -5.08 -13.93
CA LEU A 235 -3.27 -5.23 -15.06
C LEU A 235 -3.44 -4.04 -15.99
N THR A 236 -2.33 -3.38 -16.35
CA THR A 236 -2.35 -2.14 -17.14
C THR A 236 -2.12 -2.37 -18.64
N ASP A 237 -2.00 -3.63 -19.07
CA ASP A 237 -1.67 -4.00 -20.43
C ASP A 237 -2.91 -4.27 -21.27
N ASP A 238 -4.02 -4.69 -20.65
CA ASP A 238 -5.19 -5.23 -21.35
C ASP A 238 -6.26 -4.19 -21.69
N LYS A 239 -6.23 -3.02 -21.04
CA LYS A 239 -7.30 -2.02 -21.16
C LYS A 239 -6.76 -0.63 -21.52
N ALA A 240 -7.59 0.15 -22.22
CA ALA A 240 -7.30 1.56 -22.42
C ALA A 240 -7.28 2.30 -21.07
N VAL A 241 -6.36 3.26 -20.92
CA VAL A 241 -6.15 4.03 -19.66
C VAL A 241 -7.46 4.68 -19.18
N GLY A 242 -8.28 5.21 -20.08
CA GLY A 242 -9.58 5.83 -19.73
C GLY A 242 -10.59 4.83 -19.19
N GLU A 243 -10.68 3.65 -19.78
CA GLU A 243 -11.56 2.56 -19.33
C GLU A 243 -11.16 2.08 -17.93
N LEU A 244 -9.86 1.87 -17.70
CA LEU A 244 -9.34 1.44 -16.43
C LEU A 244 -9.53 2.53 -15.34
N ALA A 245 -9.37 3.80 -15.69
CA ALA A 245 -9.62 4.91 -14.77
C ALA A 245 -11.10 4.98 -14.36
N ALA A 246 -12.03 4.85 -15.31
CA ALA A 246 -13.46 4.85 -15.01
C ALA A 246 -13.88 3.65 -14.13
N GLU A 247 -13.35 2.46 -14.41
CA GLU A 247 -13.58 1.27 -13.57
C GLU A 247 -13.08 1.49 -12.12
N LEU A 248 -11.89 2.07 -11.98
CA LEU A 248 -11.33 2.36 -10.67
C LEU A 248 -12.08 3.48 -9.94
N ALA A 249 -12.53 4.51 -10.64
CA ALA A 249 -13.34 5.57 -10.07
C ALA A 249 -14.67 5.00 -9.52
N GLY A 250 -15.37 4.16 -10.27
CA GLY A 250 -16.57 3.46 -9.78
C GLY A 250 -16.29 2.61 -8.54
N TRP A 251 -15.18 1.86 -8.51
CA TRP A 251 -14.79 1.08 -7.34
C TRP A 251 -14.46 1.95 -6.12
N ILE A 252 -13.85 3.13 -6.31
CA ILE A 252 -13.53 4.07 -5.23
C ILE A 252 -14.80 4.72 -4.68
N SER A 253 -15.71 5.14 -5.56
CA SER A 253 -16.99 5.78 -5.18
C SER A 253 -18.00 4.80 -4.58
N GLY A 254 -17.78 3.49 -4.73
CA GLY A 254 -18.71 2.47 -4.25
C GLY A 254 -19.88 2.19 -5.19
N ASP A 255 -19.78 2.63 -6.45
CA ASP A 255 -20.83 2.49 -7.47
C ASP A 255 -20.67 1.22 -8.33
N ALA A 256 -19.67 0.34 -8.01
CA ALA A 256 -19.33 -0.87 -8.77
C ALA A 256 -19.45 -2.15 -7.95
#